data_9c7f5493794fa4ad4c71549348234e88
#
_entry.id   9c7f5493794fa4ad4c71549348234e88
#
_cell.length_a   1.000
_cell.length_b   1.000
_cell.length_c   1.000
_cell.angle_alpha   90.00
_cell.angle_beta   90.00
_cell.angle_gamma   90.00
#
_symmetry.space_group_name_H-M   'P 1'
#
loop_
_entity.id
_entity.type
_entity.pdbx_description
1 polymer ?
#
loop_
_entity_poly.entity_id
_entity_poly.type
_entity_poly.pdbx_seq_one_letter_code
_entity_poly.pdbx_strand_id
1 'polypeptide(L)'
;MSAGASGGSISEILTAIPIDDIPAVEVGNGCYRRDLPSGADVRVWVVDILPGCEWPNVDQHDKAGEELLVVSGELIEGEQRFEAGTYVYFLPGSSHRPRSEKGVRLFGFNVSAARTYS
;
A
#
# COMPACT_ATOMS: atom_id res chain seq x y z
N MET A 1 15.16 14.28 14.81
CA MET A 1 15.80 13.81 15.00
C MET A 1 16.95 13.96 14.93
N SER A 2 17.45 13.90 14.95
CA SER A 2 18.43 14.02 14.86
C SER A 2 19.19 13.53 14.52
N ALA A 3 19.40 13.34 14.23
CA ALA A 3 20.05 12.89 13.97
C ALA A 3 20.91 12.82 13.78
N GLY A 4 21.19 12.82 13.59
CA GLY A 4 22.05 12.64 13.33
C GLY A 4 22.82 12.45 13.24
N ALA A 5 22.89 12.50 13.39
CA ALA A 5 23.62 12.24 13.36
C ALA A 5 24.58 11.92 13.24
N SER A 6 24.91 12.01 13.22
CA SER A 6 25.97 11.80 13.18
C SER A 6 26.56 10.92 12.63
N GLY A 7 26.54 10.58 12.23
CA GLY A 7 27.40 9.80 11.75
C GLY A 7 27.13 9.21 10.51
N GLY A 8 28.01 9.09 9.65
CA GLY A 8 27.78 8.49 8.37
C GLY A 8 27.30 7.06 8.44
N SER A 9 27.69 6.35 9.51
CA SER A 9 27.31 4.95 9.60
C SER A 9 25.78 4.78 9.75
N ILE A 10 25.10 5.75 10.34
CA ILE A 10 23.64 5.65 10.47
C ILE A 10 22.99 5.73 9.11
N SER A 11 23.46 6.62 8.26
CA SER A 11 22.84 6.77 6.94
C SER A 11 23.05 5.52 6.08
N GLU A 12 24.00 4.67 6.40
CA GLU A 12 24.24 3.46 5.64
C GLU A 12 23.27 2.34 5.98
N ILE A 13 22.60 2.41 7.12
CA ILE A 13 21.70 1.36 7.57
C ILE A 13 20.28 1.84 7.72
N LEU A 14 19.99 3.06 7.27
CA LEU A 14 18.68 3.65 7.44
C LEU A 14 18.22 4.28 6.15
N THR A 15 16.98 3.99 5.79
CA THR A 15 16.29 4.69 4.73
C THR A 15 15.07 5.37 5.33
N ALA A 16 14.95 6.66 5.13
CA ALA A 16 13.80 7.42 5.63
C ALA A 16 13.41 8.44 4.57
N ILE A 17 12.23 8.28 4.02
CA ILE A 17 11.75 9.10 2.93
C ILE A 17 10.31 9.52 3.22
N PRO A 18 9.98 10.80 3.18
CA PRO A 18 8.58 11.19 3.24
C PRO A 18 7.83 10.55 2.07
N ILE A 19 6.67 10.02 2.35
CA ILE A 19 5.91 9.30 1.33
C ILE A 19 5.66 10.17 0.11
N ASP A 20 5.33 11.43 0.32
CA ASP A 20 4.99 12.32 -0.79
C ASP A 20 6.19 12.68 -1.66
N ASP A 21 7.40 12.38 -1.21
CA ASP A 21 8.60 12.57 -2.03
C ASP A 21 8.87 11.39 -2.95
N ILE A 22 8.16 10.30 -2.79
CA ILE A 22 8.30 9.14 -3.66
C ILE A 22 7.42 9.35 -4.89
N PRO A 23 7.98 9.23 -6.10
CA PRO A 23 7.17 9.44 -7.28
C PRO A 23 5.97 8.51 -7.35
N ALA A 24 4.82 9.06 -7.69
CA ALA A 24 3.60 8.30 -7.84
C ALA A 24 3.41 7.96 -9.32
N VAL A 25 2.96 6.74 -9.57
CA VAL A 25 2.62 6.29 -10.90
C VAL A 25 1.10 6.22 -10.99
N GLU A 26 0.52 6.89 -11.95
CA GLU A 26 -0.91 6.77 -12.17
C GLU A 26 -1.20 5.42 -12.79
N VAL A 27 -2.02 4.62 -12.10
CA VAL A 27 -2.42 3.32 -12.61
C VAL A 27 -3.75 3.39 -13.34
N GLY A 28 -4.39 4.56 -13.30
CA GLY A 28 -5.59 4.83 -14.07
C GLY A 28 -6.71 5.35 -13.18
N ASN A 29 -7.61 6.14 -13.79
CA ASN A 29 -8.87 6.55 -13.14
C ASN A 29 -8.70 7.19 -11.76
N GLY A 30 -7.69 8.04 -11.60
CA GLY A 30 -7.48 8.72 -10.33
C GLY A 30 -6.88 7.84 -9.25
N CYS A 31 -6.24 6.76 -9.61
CA CYS A 31 -5.55 5.87 -8.69
C CYS A 31 -4.05 5.96 -8.92
N TYR A 32 -3.30 6.11 -7.84
CA TYR A 32 -1.86 6.33 -7.90
C TYR A 32 -1.15 5.38 -6.96
N ARG A 33 0.00 4.88 -7.40
CA ARG A 33 0.78 3.96 -6.57
C ARG A 33 2.21 4.46 -6.44
N ARG A 34 2.71 4.38 -5.22
CA ARG A 34 4.12 4.61 -4.92
C ARG A 34 4.71 3.32 -4.39
N ASP A 35 5.77 2.85 -5.03
CA ASP A 35 6.46 1.67 -4.56
C ASP A 35 7.59 2.11 -3.65
N LEU A 36 7.67 1.53 -2.47
CA LEU A 36 8.63 1.92 -1.45
C LEU A 36 9.84 1.01 -1.49
N PRO A 37 11.02 1.52 -1.15
CA PRO A 37 12.19 0.65 -1.01
C PRO A 37 11.92 -0.36 0.10
N SER A 38 12.13 -1.62 -0.20
CA SER A 38 11.85 -2.66 0.78
C SER A 38 12.78 -3.84 0.56
N GLY A 39 12.68 -4.82 1.45
CA GLY A 39 13.48 -6.01 1.33
C GLY A 39 13.11 -6.84 0.12
N ALA A 40 13.92 -7.83 -0.18
CA ALA A 40 13.84 -8.55 -1.44
C ALA A 40 12.52 -9.29 -1.65
N ASP A 41 11.93 -9.78 -0.58
CA ASP A 41 10.75 -10.65 -0.70
C ASP A 41 9.45 -9.96 -0.37
N VAL A 42 9.47 -8.65 -0.18
CA VAL A 42 8.29 -7.91 0.22
C VAL A 42 8.12 -6.73 -0.70
N ARG A 43 6.92 -6.57 -1.23
CA ARG A 43 6.56 -5.37 -1.97
C ARG A 43 5.73 -4.50 -1.06
N VAL A 44 6.24 -3.30 -0.78
CA VAL A 44 5.57 -2.33 0.08
C VAL A 44 5.18 -1.14 -0.78
N TRP A 45 3.96 -0.68 -0.60
CA TRP A 45 3.42 0.36 -1.47
C TRP A 45 2.46 1.26 -0.71
N VAL A 46 2.28 2.44 -1.27
CA VAL A 46 1.21 3.35 -0.86
C VAL A 46 0.34 3.61 -2.08
N VAL A 47 -0.96 3.47 -1.91
CA VAL A 47 -1.94 3.73 -2.96
C VAL A 47 -2.84 4.86 -2.52
N ASP A 48 -3.03 5.81 -3.42
CA ASP A 48 -4.00 6.88 -3.23
C ASP A 48 -5.10 6.71 -4.27
N ILE A 49 -6.35 6.72 -3.82
CA ILE A 49 -7.51 6.73 -4.70
C ILE A 49 -8.22 8.05 -4.45
N LEU A 50 -8.37 8.84 -5.51
CA LEU A 50 -9.01 10.15 -5.41
C LEU A 50 -10.50 10.01 -5.15
N PRO A 51 -11.14 11.04 -4.60
CA PRO A 51 -12.58 10.97 -4.33
C PRO A 51 -13.37 10.61 -5.57
N GLY A 52 -14.28 9.65 -5.39
CA GLY A 52 -15.15 9.20 -6.47
C GLY A 52 -14.50 8.25 -7.46
N CYS A 53 -13.29 7.78 -7.18
CA CYS A 53 -12.56 6.94 -8.13
C CYS A 53 -12.52 5.49 -7.67
N GLU A 54 -12.18 4.62 -8.62
CA GLU A 54 -12.17 3.19 -8.40
C GLU A 54 -10.96 2.60 -9.09
N TRP A 55 -10.39 1.57 -8.50
CA TRP A 55 -9.28 0.85 -9.12
C TRP A 55 -9.68 0.40 -10.52
N PRO A 56 -8.81 0.55 -11.50
CA PRO A 56 -9.21 0.32 -12.90
C PRO A 56 -9.59 -1.11 -13.23
N ASN A 57 -9.04 -2.08 -12.50
CA ASN A 57 -9.30 -3.48 -12.79
C ASN A 57 -9.56 -4.24 -11.50
N VAL A 58 -10.17 -5.41 -11.63
CA VAL A 58 -10.29 -6.31 -10.49
C VAL A 58 -8.89 -6.81 -10.15
N ASP A 59 -8.53 -6.66 -8.88
CA ASP A 59 -7.24 -7.11 -8.37
C ASP A 59 -7.42 -8.52 -7.82
N GLN A 60 -6.55 -9.42 -8.24
CA GLN A 60 -6.70 -10.83 -7.91
C GLN A 60 -5.42 -11.35 -7.28
N HIS A 61 -5.57 -12.03 -6.15
CA HIS A 61 -4.44 -12.56 -5.39
C HIS A 61 -4.45 -14.08 -5.48
N ASP A 62 -3.52 -14.64 -6.25
CA ASP A 62 -3.51 -16.08 -6.50
C ASP A 62 -2.84 -16.87 -5.40
N LYS A 63 -1.60 -16.52 -5.06
CA LYS A 63 -0.77 -17.35 -4.20
C LYS A 63 -0.42 -16.69 -2.89
N ALA A 64 -0.47 -15.40 -2.82
CA ALA A 64 -0.16 -14.65 -1.62
C ALA A 64 -1.27 -13.65 -1.38
N GLY A 65 -1.52 -13.36 -0.14
CA GLY A 65 -2.52 -12.37 0.20
C GLY A 65 -1.94 -10.97 0.14
N GLU A 66 -2.79 -10.02 0.46
CA GLU A 66 -2.41 -8.62 0.53
C GLU A 66 -2.91 -8.05 1.84
N GLU A 67 -2.03 -7.32 2.52
CA GLU A 67 -2.40 -6.69 3.78
C GLU A 67 -2.25 -5.19 3.63
N LEU A 68 -3.18 -4.45 4.22
CA LEU A 68 -3.10 -3.00 4.16
C LEU A 68 -3.68 -2.36 5.40
N LEU A 69 -3.28 -1.12 5.59
CA LEU A 69 -3.83 -0.23 6.59
C LEU A 69 -4.46 0.95 5.86
N VAL A 70 -5.69 1.28 6.22
CA VAL A 70 -6.32 2.51 5.74
C VAL A 70 -5.69 3.65 6.53
N VAL A 71 -4.90 4.48 5.85
CA VAL A 71 -4.16 5.56 6.51
C VAL A 71 -5.05 6.78 6.70
N SER A 72 -5.80 7.13 5.68
CA SER A 72 -6.70 8.28 5.75
C SER A 72 -7.84 8.06 4.77
N GLY A 73 -8.95 8.72 5.01
CA GLY A 73 -10.11 8.60 4.15
C GLY A 73 -10.90 7.35 4.44
N GLU A 74 -11.51 6.80 3.41
CA GLU A 74 -12.37 5.63 3.57
C GLU A 74 -12.22 4.73 2.34
N LEU A 75 -11.95 3.46 2.60
CA LEU A 75 -11.88 2.44 1.56
C LEU A 75 -13.23 1.75 1.44
N ILE A 76 -13.67 1.51 0.21
CA ILE A 76 -14.89 0.75 -0.04
C ILE A 76 -14.54 -0.48 -0.86
N GLU A 77 -14.98 -1.63 -0.37
CA GLU A 77 -14.83 -2.91 -1.06
C GLU A 77 -16.23 -3.54 -1.12
N GLY A 78 -16.75 -3.63 -2.33
CA GLY A 78 -18.15 -4.05 -2.46
C GLY A 78 -19.05 -3.08 -1.72
N GLU A 79 -19.74 -3.60 -0.72
CA GLU A 79 -20.61 -2.76 0.11
C GLU A 79 -20.02 -2.46 1.48
N GLN A 80 -18.81 -2.94 1.73
CA GLN A 80 -18.17 -2.73 3.02
C GLN A 80 -17.34 -1.47 2.99
N ARG A 81 -17.36 -0.72 4.08
CA ARG A 81 -16.65 0.54 4.22
C ARG A 81 -15.67 0.43 5.38
N PHE A 82 -14.44 0.87 5.15
CA PHE A 82 -13.39 0.80 6.15
C PHE A 82 -12.79 2.18 6.33
N GLU A 83 -12.86 2.66 7.57
CA GLU A 83 -12.36 3.99 7.90
C GLU A 83 -10.87 3.96 8.21
N ALA A 84 -10.28 5.14 8.26
CA ALA A 84 -8.88 5.29 8.63
C ALA A 84 -8.59 4.53 9.92
N GLY A 85 -7.44 3.87 9.97
CA GLY A 85 -7.05 3.07 11.11
C GLY A 85 -7.48 1.62 11.02
N THR A 86 -8.13 1.21 9.95
CA THR A 86 -8.58 -0.18 9.78
C THR A 86 -7.52 -1.00 9.05
N TYR A 87 -7.23 -2.16 9.61
CA TYR A 87 -6.37 -3.16 8.98
C TYR A 87 -7.25 -4.11 8.18
N VAL A 88 -6.84 -4.38 6.94
CA VAL A 88 -7.57 -5.29 6.04
C VAL A 88 -6.61 -6.32 5.49
N TYR A 89 -7.02 -7.57 5.54
CA TYR A 89 -6.23 -8.67 4.98
C TYR A 89 -7.08 -9.36 3.91
N PHE A 90 -6.57 -9.32 2.68
CA PHE A 90 -7.19 -10.03 1.57
C PHE A 90 -6.52 -11.39 1.43
N LEU A 91 -7.28 -12.44 1.65
CA LEU A 91 -6.76 -13.79 1.65
C LEU A 91 -6.22 -14.20 0.28
N PRO A 92 -5.25 -15.12 0.24
CA PRO A 92 -4.82 -15.68 -1.04
C PRO A 92 -6.01 -16.24 -1.81
N GLY A 93 -6.02 -16.00 -3.11
CA GLY A 93 -7.12 -16.47 -3.96
C GLY A 93 -8.29 -15.50 -4.03
N SER A 94 -8.27 -14.43 -3.25
CA SER A 94 -9.36 -13.45 -3.28
C SER A 94 -9.19 -12.49 -4.45
N SER A 95 -10.29 -11.83 -4.79
CA SER A 95 -10.25 -10.75 -5.77
C SER A 95 -11.06 -9.59 -5.23
N HIS A 96 -10.62 -8.36 -5.58
CA HIS A 96 -11.30 -7.18 -5.09
C HIS A 96 -11.07 -6.02 -6.03
N ARG A 97 -11.87 -4.98 -5.88
CA ARG A 97 -11.75 -3.77 -6.68
C ARG A 97 -12.00 -2.58 -5.76
N PRO A 98 -10.95 -2.02 -5.17
CA PRO A 98 -11.10 -0.94 -4.21
C PRO A 98 -11.57 0.34 -4.87
N ARG A 99 -12.38 1.09 -4.12
CA ARG A 99 -12.83 2.40 -4.53
C ARG A 99 -13.00 3.28 -3.31
N SER A 100 -13.23 4.55 -3.55
CA SER A 100 -13.46 5.49 -2.45
C SER A 100 -14.35 6.62 -2.94
N GLU A 101 -15.28 7.03 -2.10
CA GLU A 101 -16.09 8.23 -2.39
C GLU A 101 -15.42 9.48 -1.86
N LYS A 102 -14.74 9.35 -0.73
CA LYS A 102 -14.14 10.50 -0.05
C LYS A 102 -12.67 10.68 -0.38
N GLY A 103 -12.08 9.71 -1.04
CA GLY A 103 -10.65 9.60 -1.19
C GLY A 103 -10.08 8.73 -0.10
N VAL A 104 -8.98 8.04 -0.40
CA VAL A 104 -8.37 7.14 0.57
C VAL A 104 -6.88 7.01 0.29
N ARG A 105 -6.10 6.91 1.34
CA ARG A 105 -4.70 6.52 1.25
C ARG A 105 -4.55 5.18 1.96
N LEU A 106 -3.92 4.25 1.26
CA LEU A 106 -3.69 2.89 1.74
C LEU A 106 -2.19 2.65 1.82
N PHE A 107 -1.76 2.00 2.90
CA PHE A 107 -0.39 1.53 3.02
C PHE A 107 -0.45 0.02 3.15
N GLY A 108 0.27 -0.68 2.28
CA GLY A 108 0.16 -2.12 2.31
C GLY A 108 1.37 -2.84 1.77
N PHE A 109 1.27 -4.16 1.79
CA PHE A 109 2.35 -4.97 1.29
C PHE A 109 1.84 -6.32 0.82
N ASN A 110 2.62 -6.89 -0.11
CA ASN A 110 2.40 -8.23 -0.62
C ASN A 110 3.65 -9.04 -0.31
N VAL A 111 3.44 -10.25 0.16
CA VAL A 111 4.55 -11.17 0.41
C VAL A 111 4.70 -12.04 -0.83
N SER A 112 5.94 -12.18 -1.28
CA SER A 112 6.20 -13.00 -2.44
C SER A 112 5.71 -14.43 -2.23
N ALA A 113 5.15 -15.04 -3.28
CA ALA A 113 4.74 -16.43 -3.22
C ALA A 113 5.89 -17.36 -2.88
N ALA A 114 7.11 -16.95 -3.18
CA ALA A 114 8.28 -17.76 -2.85
C ALA A 114 8.53 -17.81 -1.33
N ARG A 115 7.89 -16.97 -0.57
CA ARG A 115 8.02 -16.93 0.87
C ARG A 115 6.89 -17.68 1.57
N THR A 116 6.56 -18.83 1.05
CA THR A 116 5.59 -19.66 1.73
C THR A 116 6.26 -20.41 2.87
N TYR A 117 5.53 -20.58 3.94
CA TYR A 117 6.03 -21.26 5.13
C TYR A 117 5.27 -22.55 5.31
N SER A 118 6.01 -23.56 5.62
CA SER A 118 5.38 -24.86 5.88
C SER A 118 5.18 -25.07 7.36
#